data_fd3556836ad6924ba593321a283d042a
#
_entry.id   fd3556836ad6924ba593321a283d042a
#
_cell.length_a   1.000
_cell.length_b   1.000
_cell.length_c   1.000
_cell.angle_alpha   90.00
_cell.angle_beta   90.00
_cell.angle_gamma   90.00
#
_symmetry.space_group_name_H-M   'P 1'
#
loop_
_entity.id
_entity.type
_entity.pdbx_description
1 polymer ?
#
loop_
_entity_poly.entity_id
_entity_poly.type
_entity_poly.pdbx_seq_one_letter_code
_entity_poly.pdbx_strand_id
1 'polypeptide(L)'
;MARAYDVDAIEQKWQQRWRDDGTYEIDNDDPRPKFYALCMYPYPSGSAHQGHVRNYTFGDLVVRYQTMQGKAVLSPLGFDSFGLPAENAAIRTGTHPRVFTDARIAELKASVTRLGAVYDWRREIHSHDPAYIRWNQLIFSKLLAAGLAYRANAPVNWCPGCQTVLANEQVLADGTCERSGDVVMVRDLEQWFFKITTYADELLAGLDDLEWPERVKTMQRNWIGRSEGAEFDLPIIGPDPGALRVFTTRPDTAFGMTYAVVAPEHPLVDALTTPEHAVAVAELRDAAALETEIERTASADGGKTLDKRGAFTGSYVENPFTGQPVPVYVADYVLMGYGTGAIMAVPAEDERDWAFAKAHGLPFVRTVRPPDGWDDDGDGAYTGDGEKINSGFLDGLDIPTAKAKAIEFLESEGLGTRKVNYRLRDWLVSRQRFWGCPIPVVHCPEHGIVPVPEDQLPVLAPDDVKFEPTGQSPLASHEGFLHTTCPIDGGPAQRETDTMDTFVDSSWYFLRFCDPFSPDVPFDPAAARHWMPVDQYIGGIEHAILHLLYARFYTRALLDVGLAHGVEREPFHRLFTQGMIRMDGTKMSKSKGNLV
;
A
#
# COMPACT_ATOMS: atom_id res chain seq x y z
N MET A 1 18.03 17.24 -58.19
CA MET A 1 18.29 16.29 -57.06
C MET A 1 17.22 16.58 -56.02
N ALA A 2 16.41 15.56 -55.68
CA ALA A 2 15.48 15.70 -54.55
C ALA A 2 16.31 15.97 -53.30
N ARG A 3 16.00 17.03 -52.52
CA ARG A 3 16.64 17.25 -51.24
C ARG A 3 16.35 16.02 -50.37
N ALA A 4 17.39 15.38 -49.89
CA ALA A 4 17.23 14.31 -48.91
C ALA A 4 16.44 14.84 -47.70
N TYR A 5 15.47 14.08 -47.23
CA TYR A 5 14.72 14.42 -46.02
C TYR A 5 15.64 14.32 -44.80
N ASP A 6 16.04 15.46 -44.27
CA ASP A 6 16.93 15.52 -43.12
C ASP A 6 16.07 15.52 -41.83
N VAL A 7 15.89 14.36 -41.27
CA VAL A 7 15.06 14.15 -40.07
C VAL A 7 15.55 14.98 -38.89
N ASP A 8 16.84 14.95 -38.61
CA ASP A 8 17.41 15.64 -37.44
C ASP A 8 17.26 17.16 -37.53
N ALA A 9 17.55 17.75 -38.69
CA ALA A 9 17.40 19.19 -38.91
C ALA A 9 15.92 19.64 -38.78
N ILE A 10 14.99 18.81 -39.27
CA ILE A 10 13.56 19.11 -39.21
C ILE A 10 13.04 19.02 -37.77
N GLU A 11 13.38 17.97 -37.06
CA GLU A 11 12.97 17.77 -35.64
C GLU A 11 13.51 18.89 -34.75
N GLN A 12 14.79 19.23 -34.84
CA GLN A 12 15.40 20.31 -34.07
C GLN A 12 14.74 21.68 -34.37
N LYS A 13 14.48 21.97 -35.67
CA LYS A 13 13.79 23.18 -36.07
C LYS A 13 12.42 23.31 -35.42
N TRP A 14 11.60 22.26 -35.45
CA TRP A 14 10.25 22.33 -34.90
C TRP A 14 10.23 22.34 -33.38
N GLN A 15 11.09 21.56 -32.73
CA GLN A 15 11.24 21.59 -31.26
C GLN A 15 11.67 23.00 -30.80
N GLN A 16 12.59 23.67 -31.51
CA GLN A 16 12.98 25.02 -31.19
C GLN A 16 11.81 25.98 -31.38
N ARG A 17 11.09 25.89 -32.52
CA ARG A 17 9.95 26.74 -32.77
C ARG A 17 8.84 26.61 -31.75
N TRP A 18 8.51 25.40 -31.32
CA TRP A 18 7.50 25.19 -30.27
C TRP A 18 7.89 25.83 -28.95
N ARG A 19 9.16 25.83 -28.61
CA ARG A 19 9.66 26.56 -27.42
C ARG A 19 9.57 28.07 -27.59
N ASP A 20 10.02 28.58 -28.72
CA ASP A 20 10.04 30.02 -28.99
C ASP A 20 8.62 30.63 -29.06
N ASP A 21 7.68 29.89 -29.64
CA ASP A 21 6.28 30.29 -29.78
C ASP A 21 5.43 29.97 -28.52
N GLY A 22 5.97 29.29 -27.50
CA GLY A 22 5.20 28.83 -26.33
C GLY A 22 4.03 27.90 -26.68
N THR A 23 4.16 27.12 -27.78
CA THR A 23 3.02 26.38 -28.41
C THR A 23 2.27 25.46 -27.44
N TYR A 24 2.95 24.90 -26.46
CA TYR A 24 2.39 23.96 -25.48
C TYR A 24 2.39 24.50 -24.04
N GLU A 25 2.63 25.79 -23.91
CA GLU A 25 2.46 26.52 -22.65
C GLU A 25 1.02 26.93 -22.47
N ILE A 26 0.47 26.71 -21.27
CA ILE A 26 -0.96 26.99 -21.02
C ILE A 26 -1.14 27.78 -19.72
N ASP A 27 -1.94 28.82 -19.76
CA ASP A 27 -2.28 29.62 -18.60
C ASP A 27 -3.61 29.14 -17.98
N ASN A 28 -3.79 29.38 -16.68
CA ASN A 28 -4.95 28.91 -15.94
C ASN A 28 -6.27 29.61 -16.34
N ASP A 29 -6.21 30.74 -17.04
CA ASP A 29 -7.33 31.51 -17.53
C ASP A 29 -7.62 31.32 -19.03
N ASP A 30 -7.00 30.32 -19.67
CA ASP A 30 -7.25 30.03 -21.10
C ASP A 30 -8.73 29.68 -21.32
N PRO A 31 -9.43 30.38 -22.23
CA PRO A 31 -10.88 30.26 -22.42
C PRO A 31 -11.30 28.97 -23.15
N ARG A 32 -10.36 28.21 -23.72
CA ARG A 32 -10.66 26.97 -24.43
C ARG A 32 -11.09 25.87 -23.45
N PRO A 33 -11.86 24.87 -23.91
CA PRO A 33 -12.19 23.72 -23.05
C PRO A 33 -10.92 23.05 -22.50
N LYS A 34 -10.85 22.88 -21.19
CA LYS A 34 -9.68 22.27 -20.50
C LYS A 34 -9.47 20.81 -20.88
N PHE A 35 -8.24 20.38 -20.88
CA PHE A 35 -7.86 18.96 -20.87
C PHE A 35 -6.54 18.79 -20.13
N TYR A 36 -6.54 17.97 -19.09
CA TYR A 36 -5.34 17.68 -18.33
C TYR A 36 -4.81 16.30 -18.72
N ALA A 37 -3.69 16.28 -19.46
CA ALA A 37 -2.98 15.07 -19.85
C ALA A 37 -1.72 14.92 -18.97
N LEU A 38 -1.58 13.80 -18.25
CA LEU A 38 -0.49 13.62 -17.33
C LEU A 38 0.14 12.23 -17.48
N CYS A 39 1.45 12.18 -17.71
CA CYS A 39 2.25 11.00 -17.56
C CYS A 39 2.70 10.84 -16.12
N MET A 40 2.79 9.59 -15.64
CA MET A 40 3.30 9.30 -14.31
C MET A 40 4.67 9.96 -14.09
N TYR A 41 4.82 10.49 -12.90
CA TYR A 41 5.97 11.23 -12.41
C TYR A 41 7.25 10.39 -12.50
N PRO A 42 8.27 10.80 -13.30
CA PRO A 42 9.44 9.99 -13.49
C PRO A 42 10.43 10.09 -12.34
N TYR A 43 11.03 8.96 -12.00
CA TYR A 43 12.18 8.91 -11.12
C TYR A 43 13.48 9.13 -11.94
N PRO A 44 14.32 10.15 -11.59
CA PRO A 44 15.51 10.49 -12.37
C PRO A 44 16.66 9.53 -12.06
N SER A 45 16.74 8.45 -12.81
CA SER A 45 17.78 7.41 -12.63
C SER A 45 18.81 7.36 -13.75
N GLY A 46 18.83 8.34 -14.66
CA GLY A 46 19.70 8.49 -15.84
C GLY A 46 18.89 8.76 -17.11
N SER A 47 19.49 8.56 -18.26
CA SER A 47 18.86 8.74 -19.59
C SER A 47 17.55 7.96 -19.73
N ALA A 48 16.67 8.44 -20.60
CA ALA A 48 15.43 7.74 -20.92
C ALA A 48 15.73 6.36 -21.53
N HIS A 49 15.05 5.35 -21.04
CA HIS A 49 15.05 4.00 -21.61
C HIS A 49 13.75 3.73 -22.38
N GLN A 50 13.64 2.61 -23.09
CA GLN A 50 12.49 2.27 -23.94
C GLN A 50 11.13 2.35 -23.21
N GLY A 51 11.08 2.08 -21.90
CA GLY A 51 9.88 2.26 -21.09
C GLY A 51 9.45 3.72 -21.00
N HIS A 52 10.39 4.63 -20.78
CA HIS A 52 10.15 6.08 -20.80
C HIS A 52 9.74 6.56 -22.18
N VAL A 53 10.46 6.16 -23.24
CA VAL A 53 10.14 6.51 -24.64
C VAL A 53 8.68 6.13 -24.93
N ARG A 54 8.29 4.91 -24.62
CA ARG A 54 6.92 4.43 -24.85
C ARG A 54 5.88 5.25 -24.08
N ASN A 55 6.11 5.47 -22.78
CA ASN A 55 5.19 6.21 -21.93
C ASN A 55 4.99 7.64 -22.42
N TYR A 56 6.08 8.35 -22.67
CA TYR A 56 6.04 9.76 -23.07
C TYR A 56 5.56 9.95 -24.50
N THR A 57 5.80 9.00 -25.40
CA THR A 57 5.23 9.05 -26.76
C THR A 57 3.71 8.91 -26.74
N PHE A 58 3.15 8.05 -25.88
CA PHE A 58 1.68 7.99 -25.73
C PHE A 58 1.11 9.30 -25.14
N GLY A 59 1.79 9.87 -24.13
CA GLY A 59 1.41 11.16 -23.57
C GLY A 59 1.44 12.27 -24.62
N ASP A 60 2.53 12.36 -25.37
CA ASP A 60 2.70 13.33 -26.46
C ASP A 60 1.62 13.21 -27.54
N LEU A 61 1.27 11.98 -27.94
CA LEU A 61 0.18 11.74 -28.88
C LEU A 61 -1.15 12.31 -28.38
N VAL A 62 -1.50 12.06 -27.10
CA VAL A 62 -2.73 12.57 -26.50
C VAL A 62 -2.72 14.10 -26.46
N VAL A 63 -1.63 14.70 -26.02
CA VAL A 63 -1.48 16.17 -25.96
C VAL A 63 -1.67 16.81 -27.32
N ARG A 64 -0.96 16.34 -28.33
CA ARG A 64 -1.07 16.87 -29.71
C ARG A 64 -2.47 16.70 -30.25
N TYR A 65 -3.08 15.52 -30.08
CA TYR A 65 -4.44 15.27 -30.56
C TYR A 65 -5.45 16.22 -29.92
N GLN A 66 -5.42 16.38 -28.60
CA GLN A 66 -6.35 17.23 -27.89
C GLN A 66 -6.13 18.73 -28.21
N THR A 67 -4.88 19.15 -28.40
CA THR A 67 -4.53 20.50 -28.85
C THR A 67 -5.09 20.76 -30.26
N MET A 68 -4.97 19.79 -31.18
CA MET A 68 -5.55 19.90 -32.53
C MET A 68 -7.08 19.94 -32.53
N GLN A 69 -7.73 19.41 -31.48
CA GLN A 69 -9.17 19.52 -31.24
C GLN A 69 -9.57 20.90 -30.65
N GLY A 70 -8.63 21.82 -30.48
CA GLY A 70 -8.88 23.16 -29.97
C GLY A 70 -9.00 23.27 -28.45
N LYS A 71 -8.52 22.31 -27.71
CA LYS A 71 -8.52 22.34 -26.23
C LYS A 71 -7.31 23.09 -25.67
N ALA A 72 -7.50 23.66 -24.47
CA ALA A 72 -6.43 24.07 -23.59
C ALA A 72 -5.87 22.82 -22.87
N VAL A 73 -4.67 22.40 -23.25
CA VAL A 73 -4.10 21.12 -22.74
C VAL A 73 -3.01 21.40 -21.74
N LEU A 74 -3.29 21.11 -20.45
CA LEU A 74 -2.27 21.10 -19.41
C LEU A 74 -1.47 19.80 -19.50
N SER A 75 -0.17 19.89 -19.81
CA SER A 75 0.76 18.77 -19.88
C SER A 75 2.08 19.13 -19.22
N PRO A 76 2.18 19.05 -17.89
CA PRO A 76 3.40 19.33 -17.16
C PRO A 76 4.28 18.09 -17.04
N LEU A 77 5.55 18.30 -16.74
CA LEU A 77 6.48 17.25 -16.32
C LEU A 77 7.37 17.77 -15.21
N GLY A 78 7.74 16.89 -14.29
CA GLY A 78 8.67 17.12 -13.19
C GLY A 78 9.34 15.81 -12.78
N PHE A 79 9.98 15.79 -11.62
CA PHE A 79 10.83 14.66 -11.24
C PHE A 79 10.63 14.26 -9.79
N ASP A 80 10.29 12.97 -9.58
CA ASP A 80 10.29 12.34 -8.27
C ASP A 80 11.74 12.03 -7.89
N SER A 81 12.31 12.88 -7.04
CA SER A 81 13.76 13.05 -6.92
C SER A 81 14.35 12.34 -5.70
N PHE A 82 13.53 11.93 -4.74
CA PHE A 82 13.97 11.24 -3.53
C PHE A 82 14.12 9.73 -3.75
N GLY A 83 14.78 9.06 -2.83
CA GLY A 83 14.82 7.60 -2.76
C GLY A 83 16.21 6.97 -2.86
N LEU A 84 16.21 5.66 -2.66
CA LEU A 84 17.38 4.80 -2.53
C LEU A 84 18.43 4.87 -3.67
N PRO A 85 18.06 4.96 -4.96
CA PRO A 85 19.07 4.93 -6.01
C PRO A 85 20.06 6.09 -5.93
N ALA A 86 19.60 7.29 -5.56
CA ALA A 86 20.48 8.46 -5.38
C ALA A 86 21.36 8.30 -4.13
N GLU A 87 20.79 7.82 -3.02
CA GLU A 87 21.53 7.57 -1.79
C GLU A 87 22.59 6.47 -1.96
N ASN A 88 22.24 5.36 -2.62
CA ASN A 88 23.19 4.30 -2.94
C ASN A 88 24.30 4.76 -3.90
N ALA A 89 23.99 5.67 -4.83
CA ALA A 89 25.01 6.28 -5.68
C ALA A 89 25.94 7.17 -4.86
N ALA A 90 25.40 7.97 -3.93
CA ALA A 90 26.16 8.81 -3.02
C ALA A 90 27.15 7.99 -2.17
N ILE A 91 26.68 6.88 -1.57
CA ILE A 91 27.52 5.96 -0.80
C ILE A 91 28.68 5.42 -1.65
N ARG A 92 28.42 5.01 -2.90
CA ARG A 92 29.44 4.45 -3.79
C ARG A 92 30.46 5.47 -4.31
N THR A 93 30.01 6.70 -4.55
CA THR A 93 30.83 7.73 -5.22
C THR A 93 31.40 8.78 -4.27
N GLY A 94 30.93 8.81 -3.02
CA GLY A 94 31.25 9.88 -2.07
C GLY A 94 30.65 11.25 -2.47
N THR A 95 29.67 11.28 -3.37
CA THR A 95 29.03 12.49 -3.87
C THR A 95 27.69 12.68 -3.17
N HIS A 96 27.36 13.90 -2.76
CA HIS A 96 26.07 14.18 -2.12
C HIS A 96 24.88 13.78 -3.02
N PRO A 97 23.80 13.14 -2.50
CA PRO A 97 22.66 12.66 -3.30
C PRO A 97 22.02 13.75 -4.18
N ARG A 98 21.95 14.99 -3.71
CA ARG A 98 21.45 16.13 -4.48
C ARG A 98 22.20 16.31 -5.80
N VAL A 99 23.54 16.32 -5.74
CA VAL A 99 24.40 16.51 -6.93
C VAL A 99 24.18 15.40 -7.95
N PHE A 100 24.05 14.16 -7.47
CA PHE A 100 23.74 13.02 -8.33
C PHE A 100 22.36 13.19 -8.95
N THR A 101 21.35 13.52 -8.15
CA THR A 101 19.95 13.67 -8.58
C THR A 101 19.81 14.77 -9.63
N ASP A 102 20.39 15.96 -9.39
CA ASP A 102 20.32 17.09 -10.33
C ASP A 102 20.97 16.73 -11.68
N ALA A 103 22.11 16.03 -11.66
CA ALA A 103 22.73 15.54 -12.88
C ALA A 103 21.83 14.54 -13.64
N ARG A 104 21.14 13.64 -12.93
CA ARG A 104 20.21 12.66 -13.55
C ARG A 104 18.94 13.33 -14.07
N ILE A 105 18.41 14.34 -13.39
CA ILE A 105 17.30 15.16 -13.88
C ILE A 105 17.68 15.83 -15.20
N ALA A 106 18.83 16.50 -15.26
CA ALA A 106 19.31 17.15 -16.48
C ALA A 106 19.45 16.15 -17.64
N GLU A 107 19.99 14.97 -17.38
CA GLU A 107 20.14 13.91 -18.38
C GLU A 107 18.79 13.37 -18.89
N LEU A 108 17.86 13.10 -17.98
CA LEU A 108 16.54 12.61 -18.35
C LEU A 108 15.74 13.68 -19.11
N LYS A 109 15.78 14.92 -18.65
CA LYS A 109 15.15 16.09 -19.31
C LYS A 109 15.68 16.26 -20.73
N ALA A 110 17.01 16.18 -20.93
CA ALA A 110 17.62 16.24 -22.24
C ALA A 110 17.14 15.10 -23.15
N SER A 111 17.03 13.88 -22.63
CA SER A 111 16.52 12.72 -23.37
C SER A 111 15.07 12.89 -23.80
N VAL A 112 14.20 13.34 -22.88
CA VAL A 112 12.78 13.58 -23.16
C VAL A 112 12.59 14.74 -24.15
N THR A 113 13.39 15.78 -24.02
CA THR A 113 13.40 16.91 -24.99
C THR A 113 13.84 16.42 -26.38
N ARG A 114 14.89 15.58 -26.46
CA ARG A 114 15.36 15.01 -27.75
C ARG A 114 14.33 14.09 -28.41
N LEU A 115 13.53 13.37 -27.58
CA LEU A 115 12.38 12.57 -28.07
C LEU A 115 11.34 13.45 -28.78
N GLY A 116 11.29 14.74 -28.49
CA GLY A 116 10.33 15.68 -29.06
C GLY A 116 8.97 15.66 -28.35
N ALA A 117 8.86 14.99 -27.22
CA ALA A 117 7.65 15.03 -26.39
C ALA A 117 7.41 16.45 -25.86
N VAL A 118 6.15 16.89 -25.90
CA VAL A 118 5.78 18.29 -25.61
C VAL A 118 5.24 18.43 -24.19
N TYR A 119 5.81 19.38 -23.46
CA TYR A 119 5.45 19.69 -22.08
C TYR A 119 5.48 21.19 -21.83
N ASP A 120 4.64 21.68 -20.90
CA ASP A 120 4.78 23.01 -20.31
C ASP A 120 5.87 22.98 -19.23
N TRP A 121 7.12 23.19 -19.64
CA TRP A 121 8.28 23.18 -18.76
C TRP A 121 8.30 24.33 -17.75
N ARG A 122 7.45 25.35 -17.87
CA ARG A 122 7.28 26.40 -16.86
C ARG A 122 6.75 25.82 -15.54
N ARG A 123 6.03 24.68 -15.64
CA ARG A 123 5.40 24.00 -14.49
C ARG A 123 6.24 22.84 -13.92
N GLU A 124 7.51 22.80 -14.29
CA GLU A 124 8.44 21.78 -13.76
C GLU A 124 8.57 21.88 -12.24
N ILE A 125 8.49 20.73 -11.54
CA ILE A 125 8.68 20.60 -10.11
C ILE A 125 9.61 19.44 -9.79
N HIS A 126 10.35 19.55 -8.68
CA HIS A 126 11.21 18.50 -8.16
C HIS A 126 10.82 18.21 -6.71
N SER A 127 10.66 16.94 -6.33
CA SER A 127 10.21 16.60 -4.98
C SER A 127 11.26 16.97 -3.90
N HIS A 128 12.54 17.12 -4.26
CA HIS A 128 13.60 17.53 -3.33
C HIS A 128 13.80 19.06 -3.19
N ASP A 129 13.02 19.87 -3.92
CA ASP A 129 13.07 21.31 -3.78
C ASP A 129 12.52 21.75 -2.40
N PRO A 130 13.17 22.71 -1.72
CA PRO A 130 12.70 23.19 -0.42
C PRO A 130 11.23 23.62 -0.41
N ALA A 131 10.74 24.23 -1.51
CA ALA A 131 9.35 24.62 -1.65
C ALA A 131 8.42 23.39 -1.67
N TYR A 132 8.82 22.30 -2.35
CA TYR A 132 8.01 21.07 -2.38
C TYR A 132 8.04 20.36 -1.04
N ILE A 133 9.21 20.26 -0.40
CA ILE A 133 9.39 19.70 0.95
C ILE A 133 8.51 20.41 1.96
N ARG A 134 8.45 21.77 1.92
CA ARG A 134 7.58 22.56 2.78
C ARG A 134 6.13 22.12 2.71
N TRP A 135 5.62 21.85 1.52
CA TRP A 135 4.24 21.48 1.33
C TRP A 135 3.95 20.03 1.72
N ASN A 136 4.86 19.10 1.45
CA ASN A 136 4.77 17.75 1.98
C ASN A 136 4.66 17.75 3.51
N GLN A 137 5.49 18.55 4.16
CA GLN A 137 5.53 18.67 5.61
C GLN A 137 4.27 19.34 6.16
N LEU A 138 3.76 20.38 5.50
CA LEU A 138 2.49 21.00 5.86
C LEU A 138 1.34 19.98 5.78
N ILE A 139 1.26 19.23 4.69
CA ILE A 139 0.24 18.20 4.49
C ILE A 139 0.34 17.15 5.61
N PHE A 140 1.55 16.64 5.91
CA PHE A 140 1.74 15.71 7.01
C PHE A 140 1.22 16.28 8.34
N SER A 141 1.54 17.54 8.67
CA SER A 141 1.08 18.19 9.90
C SER A 141 -0.44 18.33 9.96
N LYS A 142 -1.11 18.62 8.82
CA LYS A 142 -2.58 18.67 8.73
C LYS A 142 -3.20 17.28 8.92
N LEU A 143 -2.60 16.23 8.31
CA LEU A 143 -3.05 14.85 8.51
C LEU A 143 -2.86 14.40 9.96
N LEU A 144 -1.74 14.78 10.59
CA LEU A 144 -1.50 14.49 12.02
C LEU A 144 -2.55 15.16 12.91
N ALA A 145 -2.84 16.44 12.68
CA ALA A 145 -3.86 17.17 13.43
C ALA A 145 -5.27 16.59 13.25
N ALA A 146 -5.57 16.03 12.07
CA ALA A 146 -6.83 15.35 11.79
C ALA A 146 -6.88 13.89 12.30
N GLY A 147 -5.81 13.38 12.91
CA GLY A 147 -5.71 12.00 13.36
C GLY A 147 -5.61 10.98 12.23
N LEU A 148 -5.30 11.43 11.01
CA LEU A 148 -5.05 10.59 9.82
C LEU A 148 -3.58 10.16 9.71
N ALA A 149 -2.67 10.80 10.44
CA ALA A 149 -1.32 10.33 10.67
C ALA A 149 -1.14 9.97 12.14
N TYR A 150 -0.40 8.91 12.44
CA TYR A 150 -0.13 8.49 13.81
C TYR A 150 1.17 7.69 13.89
N ARG A 151 1.72 7.57 15.10
CA ARG A 151 2.91 6.76 15.40
C ARG A 151 2.51 5.58 16.28
N ALA A 152 2.99 4.40 15.94
CA ALA A 152 2.73 3.18 16.71
C ALA A 152 3.90 2.21 16.60
N ASN A 153 4.07 1.38 17.63
CA ASN A 153 4.91 0.19 17.55
C ASN A 153 4.15 -0.90 16.78
N ALA A 154 4.76 -1.41 15.73
CA ALA A 154 4.13 -2.41 14.89
C ALA A 154 5.19 -3.35 14.28
N PRO A 155 4.82 -4.60 13.99
CA PRO A 155 5.64 -5.48 13.17
C PRO A 155 5.74 -4.91 11.76
N VAL A 156 6.96 -4.65 11.31
CA VAL A 156 7.25 -4.06 10.00
C VAL A 156 8.21 -4.93 9.20
N ASN A 157 8.09 -4.86 7.88
CA ASN A 157 8.99 -5.56 6.97
C ASN A 157 10.33 -4.82 6.92
N TRP A 158 11.38 -5.45 7.39
CA TRP A 158 12.74 -4.92 7.37
C TRP A 158 13.59 -5.61 6.30
N CYS A 159 14.20 -4.83 5.42
CA CYS A 159 15.15 -5.34 4.44
C CYS A 159 16.59 -5.18 4.94
N PRO A 160 17.35 -6.27 5.18
CA PRO A 160 18.72 -6.18 5.67
C PRO A 160 19.70 -5.58 4.64
N GLY A 161 19.50 -5.86 3.35
CA GLY A 161 20.34 -5.30 2.30
C GLY A 161 20.08 -3.83 1.99
N CYS A 162 18.82 -3.40 2.09
CA CYS A 162 18.46 -1.99 1.98
C CYS A 162 18.63 -1.24 3.31
N GLN A 163 18.70 -1.92 4.44
CA GLN A 163 18.77 -1.37 5.80
C GLN A 163 17.64 -0.35 6.08
N THR A 164 16.42 -0.71 5.71
CA THR A 164 15.24 0.12 5.91
C THR A 164 13.98 -0.71 6.02
N VAL A 165 12.94 -0.09 6.55
CA VAL A 165 11.58 -0.63 6.53
C VAL A 165 11.00 -0.55 5.11
N LEU A 166 10.22 -1.55 4.75
CA LEU A 166 9.50 -1.64 3.48
C LEU A 166 7.99 -1.55 3.73
N ALA A 167 7.27 -0.90 2.83
CA ALA A 167 5.83 -1.07 2.75
C ALA A 167 5.50 -2.51 2.30
N ASN A 168 4.30 -3.01 2.66
CA ASN A 168 3.90 -4.38 2.31
C ASN A 168 3.97 -4.65 0.80
N GLU A 169 3.66 -3.63 0.01
CA GLU A 169 3.65 -3.65 -1.45
C GLU A 169 5.06 -3.77 -2.07
N GLN A 170 6.10 -3.52 -1.29
CA GLN A 170 7.51 -3.59 -1.72
C GLN A 170 8.14 -4.96 -1.43
N VAL A 171 7.39 -5.85 -0.80
CA VAL A 171 7.77 -7.24 -0.57
C VAL A 171 7.19 -8.10 -1.68
N LEU A 172 8.05 -8.85 -2.38
CA LEU A 172 7.63 -9.73 -3.47
C LEU A 172 6.93 -10.98 -2.92
N ALA A 173 6.22 -11.70 -3.79
CA ALA A 173 5.48 -12.90 -3.41
C ALA A 173 6.36 -14.05 -2.87
N ASP A 174 7.67 -13.99 -3.11
CA ASP A 174 8.66 -14.94 -2.59
C ASP A 174 9.31 -14.49 -1.27
N GLY A 175 8.77 -13.44 -0.62
CA GLY A 175 9.29 -12.91 0.63
C GLY A 175 10.54 -12.05 0.49
N THR A 176 10.95 -11.70 -0.72
CA THR A 176 12.16 -10.90 -0.96
C THR A 176 11.84 -9.42 -1.20
N CYS A 177 12.82 -8.58 -0.95
CA CYS A 177 12.76 -7.16 -1.26
C CYS A 177 12.79 -6.92 -2.77
N GLU A 178 11.86 -6.16 -3.32
CA GLU A 178 11.77 -5.83 -4.75
C GLU A 178 13.06 -5.20 -5.32
N ARG A 179 13.89 -4.59 -4.47
CA ARG A 179 15.09 -3.83 -4.84
C ARG A 179 16.38 -4.59 -4.65
N SER A 180 16.61 -5.10 -3.43
CA SER A 180 17.87 -5.79 -3.08
C SER A 180 17.83 -7.28 -3.44
N GLY A 181 16.63 -7.89 -3.45
CA GLY A 181 16.46 -9.33 -3.57
C GLY A 181 16.74 -10.10 -2.27
N ASP A 182 17.04 -9.40 -1.17
CA ASP A 182 17.26 -10.05 0.13
C ASP A 182 15.94 -10.49 0.76
N VAL A 183 16.01 -11.56 1.55
CA VAL A 183 14.88 -12.03 2.36
C VAL A 183 14.51 -10.95 3.38
N VAL A 184 13.24 -10.58 3.39
CA VAL A 184 12.68 -9.58 4.30
C VAL A 184 12.43 -10.22 5.66
N MET A 185 12.78 -9.50 6.73
CA MET A 185 12.57 -9.94 8.12
C MET A 185 11.49 -9.06 8.78
N VAL A 186 10.71 -9.64 9.68
CA VAL A 186 9.78 -8.86 10.51
C VAL A 186 10.53 -8.32 11.74
N ARG A 187 10.33 -7.03 12.04
CA ARG A 187 10.84 -6.36 13.24
C ARG A 187 9.76 -5.49 13.86
N ASP A 188 9.71 -5.46 15.18
CA ASP A 188 8.84 -4.52 15.91
C ASP A 188 9.57 -3.19 16.06
N LEU A 189 9.06 -2.16 15.41
CA LEU A 189 9.60 -0.80 15.43
C LEU A 189 8.48 0.23 15.61
N GLU A 190 8.80 1.33 16.30
CA GLU A 190 7.92 2.49 16.31
C GLU A 190 8.01 3.24 14.99
N GLN A 191 6.89 3.38 14.29
CA GLN A 191 6.82 3.91 12.92
C GLN A 191 5.62 4.84 12.75
N TRP A 192 5.68 5.69 11.72
CA TRP A 192 4.58 6.53 11.30
C TRP A 192 3.72 5.86 10.26
N PHE A 193 2.41 6.06 10.38
CA PHE A 193 1.39 5.51 9.49
C PHE A 193 0.40 6.57 9.05
N PHE A 194 -0.11 6.43 7.82
CA PHE A 194 -1.33 7.11 7.38
C PHE A 194 -2.51 6.15 7.41
N LYS A 195 -3.66 6.60 7.96
CA LYS A 195 -4.90 5.82 8.11
C LYS A 195 -5.66 5.66 6.79
N ILE A 196 -5.05 5.04 5.80
CA ILE A 196 -5.70 4.73 4.52
C ILE A 196 -6.93 3.84 4.70
N THR A 197 -6.95 2.99 5.73
CA THR A 197 -8.06 2.10 6.03
C THR A 197 -9.36 2.84 6.35
N THR A 198 -9.29 4.07 6.86
CA THR A 198 -10.46 4.94 7.08
C THR A 198 -11.25 5.20 5.79
N TYR A 199 -10.58 5.16 4.65
CA TYR A 199 -11.17 5.41 3.33
C TYR A 199 -11.45 4.13 2.53
N ALA A 200 -11.31 2.95 3.12
CA ALA A 200 -11.39 1.68 2.40
C ALA A 200 -12.69 1.51 1.61
N ASP A 201 -13.85 1.81 2.20
CA ASP A 201 -15.16 1.73 1.53
C ASP A 201 -15.30 2.76 0.41
N GLU A 202 -14.85 4.00 0.62
CA GLU A 202 -14.89 5.03 -0.41
C GLU A 202 -13.93 4.73 -1.57
N LEU A 203 -12.75 4.16 -1.26
CA LEU A 203 -11.81 3.71 -2.28
C LEU A 203 -12.36 2.56 -3.11
N LEU A 204 -13.15 1.68 -2.51
CA LEU A 204 -13.86 0.61 -3.24
C LEU A 204 -14.99 1.15 -4.11
N ALA A 205 -15.89 1.94 -3.53
CA ALA A 205 -17.05 2.48 -4.23
C ALA A 205 -16.63 3.36 -5.43
N GLY A 206 -15.61 4.21 -5.24
CA GLY A 206 -15.12 5.09 -6.30
C GLY A 206 -14.54 4.36 -7.52
N LEU A 207 -14.19 3.07 -7.42
CA LEU A 207 -13.69 2.30 -8.57
C LEU A 207 -14.74 2.10 -9.67
N ASP A 208 -16.01 2.10 -9.31
CA ASP A 208 -17.09 1.79 -10.26
C ASP A 208 -17.27 2.93 -11.29
N ASP A 209 -17.04 4.17 -10.89
CA ASP A 209 -17.18 5.37 -11.72
C ASP A 209 -15.93 5.68 -12.59
N LEU A 210 -14.80 4.96 -12.37
CA LEU A 210 -13.55 5.22 -13.08
C LEU A 210 -13.48 4.53 -14.45
N GLU A 211 -13.07 5.27 -15.47
CA GLU A 211 -12.74 4.72 -16.79
C GLU A 211 -11.31 4.11 -16.80
N TRP A 212 -11.11 3.14 -15.92
CA TRP A 212 -9.82 2.45 -15.76
C TRP A 212 -9.90 1.01 -16.30
N PRO A 213 -8.76 0.43 -16.72
CA PRO A 213 -8.72 -0.98 -17.09
C PRO A 213 -9.23 -1.88 -15.96
N GLU A 214 -10.13 -2.82 -16.27
CA GLU A 214 -10.72 -3.72 -15.26
C GLU A 214 -9.68 -4.48 -14.44
N ARG A 215 -8.57 -4.83 -15.06
CA ARG A 215 -7.45 -5.48 -14.37
C ARG A 215 -6.92 -4.62 -13.20
N VAL A 216 -6.79 -3.29 -13.38
CA VAL A 216 -6.33 -2.38 -12.32
C VAL A 216 -7.39 -2.28 -11.22
N LYS A 217 -8.67 -2.13 -11.59
CA LYS A 217 -9.77 -2.10 -10.62
C LYS A 217 -9.83 -3.39 -9.80
N THR A 218 -9.69 -4.56 -10.45
CA THR A 218 -9.65 -5.85 -9.77
C THR A 218 -8.46 -5.96 -8.82
N MET A 219 -7.26 -5.50 -9.23
CA MET A 219 -6.09 -5.48 -8.35
C MET A 219 -6.35 -4.63 -7.09
N GLN A 220 -6.97 -3.45 -7.23
CA GLN A 220 -7.30 -2.60 -6.08
C GLN A 220 -8.40 -3.22 -5.20
N ARG A 221 -9.48 -3.77 -5.80
CA ARG A 221 -10.53 -4.48 -5.04
C ARG A 221 -9.95 -5.63 -4.21
N ASN A 222 -9.10 -6.44 -4.82
CA ASN A 222 -8.44 -7.55 -4.13
C ASN A 222 -7.47 -7.10 -3.04
N TRP A 223 -6.75 -6.00 -3.27
CA TRP A 223 -5.83 -5.44 -2.30
C TRP A 223 -6.55 -4.85 -1.08
N ILE A 224 -7.60 -4.08 -1.31
CA ILE A 224 -8.46 -3.57 -0.22
C ILE A 224 -9.11 -4.73 0.50
N GLY A 225 -9.58 -5.75 -0.23
CA GLY A 225 -10.01 -7.04 0.32
C GLY A 225 -11.09 -6.89 1.38
N ARG A 226 -12.17 -6.14 1.07
CA ARG A 226 -13.33 -6.00 1.94
C ARG A 226 -13.99 -7.36 2.14
N SER A 227 -14.16 -7.75 3.37
CA SER A 227 -14.86 -8.97 3.76
C SER A 227 -15.92 -8.64 4.82
N GLU A 228 -17.10 -9.19 4.64
CA GLU A 228 -18.23 -9.04 5.56
C GLU A 228 -18.57 -10.39 6.18
N GLY A 229 -18.78 -10.40 7.49
CA GLY A 229 -19.05 -11.61 8.24
C GLY A 229 -19.53 -11.32 9.65
N ALA A 230 -19.18 -12.20 10.56
CA ALA A 230 -19.46 -12.06 11.98
C ALA A 230 -18.18 -12.20 12.82
N GLU A 231 -18.09 -11.41 13.86
CA GLU A 231 -17.14 -11.56 14.96
C GLU A 231 -17.92 -12.02 16.19
N PHE A 232 -17.51 -13.13 16.80
CA PHE A 232 -18.22 -13.69 17.94
C PHE A 232 -17.30 -14.46 18.87
N ASP A 233 -17.78 -14.68 20.08
CA ASP A 233 -17.03 -15.30 21.15
C ASP A 233 -17.33 -16.80 21.24
N LEU A 234 -16.26 -17.60 21.35
CA LEU A 234 -16.29 -19.02 21.68
C LEU A 234 -15.93 -19.16 23.17
N PRO A 235 -16.86 -19.52 24.07
CA PRO A 235 -16.57 -19.69 25.47
C PRO A 235 -15.49 -20.75 25.72
N ILE A 236 -14.45 -20.43 26.48
CA ILE A 236 -13.38 -21.37 26.85
C ILE A 236 -13.92 -22.29 27.95
N ILE A 237 -13.78 -23.60 27.72
CA ILE A 237 -14.20 -24.62 28.69
C ILE A 237 -13.07 -24.84 29.69
N GLY A 238 -13.27 -24.42 30.94
CA GLY A 238 -12.26 -24.54 31.99
C GLY A 238 -12.61 -23.78 33.26
N PRO A 239 -11.70 -23.78 34.25
CA PRO A 239 -11.94 -23.13 35.55
C PRO A 239 -11.91 -21.57 35.45
N ASP A 240 -11.21 -21.01 34.48
CA ASP A 240 -11.16 -19.56 34.22
C ASP A 240 -12.04 -19.25 33.02
N PRO A 241 -13.24 -18.65 33.23
CA PRO A 241 -14.16 -18.35 32.15
C PRO A 241 -13.64 -17.18 31.32
N GLY A 242 -13.11 -17.48 30.16
CA GLY A 242 -12.74 -16.55 29.10
C GLY A 242 -13.46 -16.88 27.82
N ALA A 243 -13.21 -16.11 26.79
CA ALA A 243 -13.72 -16.40 25.46
C ALA A 243 -12.62 -16.21 24.41
N LEU A 244 -12.63 -17.09 23.42
CA LEU A 244 -11.81 -16.95 22.23
C LEU A 244 -12.65 -16.24 21.16
N ARG A 245 -12.28 -15.00 20.81
CA ARG A 245 -12.98 -14.23 19.80
C ARG A 245 -12.52 -14.63 18.42
N VAL A 246 -13.47 -14.98 17.55
CA VAL A 246 -13.21 -15.39 16.16
C VAL A 246 -13.92 -14.48 15.17
N PHE A 247 -13.35 -14.35 13.99
CA PHE A 247 -13.99 -13.71 12.84
C PHE A 247 -14.17 -14.73 11.71
N THR A 248 -15.34 -14.71 11.06
CA THR A 248 -15.62 -15.52 9.87
C THR A 248 -16.45 -14.78 8.85
N THR A 249 -16.16 -14.98 7.57
CA THR A 249 -17.02 -14.56 6.44
C THR A 249 -18.15 -15.55 6.15
N ARG A 250 -18.12 -16.71 6.82
CA ARG A 250 -19.07 -17.82 6.64
C ARG A 250 -19.74 -18.24 7.95
N PRO A 251 -20.43 -17.31 8.68
CA PRO A 251 -21.12 -17.67 9.91
C PRO A 251 -22.24 -18.72 9.68
N ASP A 252 -22.72 -18.87 8.43
CA ASP A 252 -23.64 -19.90 8.02
C ASP A 252 -23.09 -21.33 8.17
N THR A 253 -21.77 -21.52 8.20
CA THR A 253 -21.13 -22.81 8.33
C THR A 253 -20.75 -23.18 9.78
N ALA A 254 -21.08 -22.31 10.76
CA ALA A 254 -20.68 -22.50 12.15
C ALA A 254 -21.17 -23.82 12.80
N PHE A 255 -22.28 -24.37 12.34
CA PHE A 255 -22.72 -25.72 12.73
C PHE A 255 -21.72 -26.82 12.35
N GLY A 256 -20.89 -26.58 11.34
CA GLY A 256 -19.83 -27.46 10.86
C GLY A 256 -18.48 -27.23 11.51
N MET A 257 -18.38 -26.31 12.48
CA MET A 257 -17.15 -26.08 13.21
C MET A 257 -16.79 -27.28 14.07
N THR A 258 -15.68 -27.92 13.75
CA THR A 258 -15.20 -29.11 14.47
C THR A 258 -13.93 -28.86 15.30
N TYR A 259 -13.27 -27.73 15.11
CA TYR A 259 -12.16 -27.23 15.92
C TYR A 259 -12.02 -25.72 15.78
N ALA A 260 -11.25 -25.11 16.68
CA ALA A 260 -10.84 -23.72 16.61
C ALA A 260 -9.33 -23.63 16.44
N VAL A 261 -8.84 -22.58 15.79
CA VAL A 261 -7.39 -22.38 15.59
C VAL A 261 -7.00 -20.96 15.95
N VAL A 262 -5.87 -20.83 16.62
CA VAL A 262 -5.25 -19.54 16.94
C VAL A 262 -3.90 -19.40 16.26
N ALA A 263 -3.53 -18.16 15.91
CA ALA A 263 -2.21 -17.83 15.39
C ALA A 263 -1.13 -18.13 16.47
N PRO A 264 0.10 -18.48 16.08
CA PRO A 264 1.19 -18.72 17.03
C PRO A 264 1.50 -17.53 17.94
N GLU A 265 1.23 -16.31 17.48
CA GLU A 265 1.44 -15.04 18.19
C GLU A 265 0.24 -14.60 19.03
N HIS A 266 -0.86 -15.36 19.01
CA HIS A 266 -2.10 -14.95 19.68
C HIS A 266 -1.90 -14.86 21.21
N PRO A 267 -2.37 -13.78 21.88
CA PRO A 267 -2.11 -13.55 23.31
C PRO A 267 -2.66 -14.63 24.24
N LEU A 268 -3.67 -15.39 23.82
CA LEU A 268 -4.25 -16.47 24.62
C LEU A 268 -3.52 -17.81 24.47
N VAL A 269 -2.50 -17.93 23.59
CA VAL A 269 -1.81 -19.22 23.38
C VAL A 269 -1.29 -19.79 24.68
N ASP A 270 -0.62 -19.00 25.50
CA ASP A 270 -0.05 -19.46 26.77
C ASP A 270 -1.15 -19.88 27.77
N ALA A 271 -2.27 -19.16 27.82
CA ALA A 271 -3.40 -19.48 28.70
C ALA A 271 -4.20 -20.72 28.23
N LEU A 272 -4.25 -20.95 26.92
CA LEU A 272 -4.92 -22.12 26.34
C LEU A 272 -4.06 -23.38 26.37
N THR A 273 -2.73 -23.24 26.53
CA THR A 273 -1.82 -24.39 26.45
C THR A 273 -1.68 -25.09 27.80
N THR A 274 -2.13 -26.33 27.87
CA THR A 274 -1.93 -27.14 29.07
C THR A 274 -0.47 -27.61 29.20
N PRO A 275 0.04 -27.91 30.41
CA PRO A 275 1.43 -28.32 30.60
C PRO A 275 1.86 -29.53 29.76
N GLU A 276 0.94 -30.43 29.46
CA GLU A 276 1.20 -31.63 28.65
C GLU A 276 1.47 -31.32 27.19
N HIS A 277 0.96 -30.18 26.67
CA HIS A 277 1.06 -29.77 25.29
C HIS A 277 2.07 -28.63 25.07
N ALA A 278 2.66 -28.10 26.15
CA ALA A 278 3.53 -26.92 26.12
C ALA A 278 4.75 -27.08 25.20
N VAL A 279 5.35 -28.27 25.14
CA VAL A 279 6.53 -28.52 24.29
C VAL A 279 6.16 -28.42 22.79
N ALA A 280 5.09 -29.10 22.38
CA ALA A 280 4.66 -29.11 20.98
C ALA A 280 4.23 -27.73 20.50
N VAL A 281 3.54 -26.95 21.36
CA VAL A 281 3.14 -25.57 21.04
C VAL A 281 4.36 -24.65 20.93
N ALA A 282 5.36 -24.79 21.82
CA ALA A 282 6.59 -24.01 21.76
C ALA A 282 7.40 -24.30 20.49
N GLU A 283 7.59 -25.56 20.13
CA GLU A 283 8.29 -25.95 18.88
C GLU A 283 7.60 -25.38 17.63
N LEU A 284 6.26 -25.38 17.60
CA LEU A 284 5.50 -24.78 16.50
C LEU A 284 5.69 -23.26 16.44
N ARG A 285 5.64 -22.56 17.58
CA ARG A 285 5.86 -21.10 17.65
C ARG A 285 7.25 -20.72 17.17
N ASP A 286 8.28 -21.47 17.60
CA ASP A 286 9.66 -21.23 17.17
C ASP A 286 9.82 -21.42 15.65
N ALA A 287 9.20 -22.47 15.10
CA ALA A 287 9.21 -22.72 13.66
C ALA A 287 8.47 -21.61 12.88
N ALA A 288 7.29 -21.19 13.34
CA ALA A 288 6.51 -20.14 12.70
C ALA A 288 7.18 -18.75 12.75
N ALA A 289 7.95 -18.47 13.81
CA ALA A 289 8.70 -17.22 13.95
C ALA A 289 9.83 -17.06 12.92
N LEU A 290 10.27 -18.14 12.28
CA LEU A 290 11.29 -18.13 11.23
C LEU A 290 10.69 -17.89 9.83
N GLU A 291 9.38 -17.91 9.68
CA GLU A 291 8.67 -17.76 8.41
C GLU A 291 7.99 -16.39 8.29
N THR A 292 8.00 -15.85 7.09
CA THR A 292 7.26 -14.62 6.78
C THR A 292 5.76 -14.88 6.65
N GLU A 293 4.91 -13.87 6.88
CA GLU A 293 3.47 -13.98 6.61
C GLU A 293 3.15 -14.43 5.18
N ILE A 294 4.01 -14.06 4.21
CA ILE A 294 3.84 -14.42 2.81
C ILE A 294 4.10 -15.90 2.59
N GLU A 295 5.14 -16.47 3.22
CA GLU A 295 5.43 -17.91 3.15
C GLU A 295 4.31 -18.71 3.81
N ARG A 296 3.81 -18.25 4.96
CA ARG A 296 2.66 -18.84 5.67
C ARG A 296 1.37 -18.77 4.84
N THR A 297 1.16 -17.67 4.08
CA THR A 297 -0.01 -17.47 3.20
C THR A 297 0.14 -18.22 1.87
N ALA A 298 1.31 -18.20 1.23
CA ALA A 298 1.57 -18.91 -0.02
C ALA A 298 1.46 -20.43 0.17
N SER A 299 1.78 -20.90 1.35
CA SER A 299 1.49 -22.24 1.80
C SER A 299 -0.03 -22.53 1.84
N ALA A 300 -0.89 -21.53 1.93
CA ALA A 300 -2.35 -21.67 1.93
C ALA A 300 -2.98 -21.74 0.53
N ASP A 301 -2.35 -21.16 -0.52
CA ASP A 301 -2.93 -21.01 -1.87
C ASP A 301 -2.62 -22.16 -2.87
N GLY A 302 -2.18 -23.32 -2.39
CA GLY A 302 -2.24 -24.56 -3.16
C GLY A 302 -1.23 -24.73 -4.31
N GLY A 303 0.00 -25.09 -3.99
CA GLY A 303 1.02 -25.47 -4.99
C GLY A 303 2.06 -26.47 -4.51
N LYS A 304 2.14 -26.76 -3.23
CA LYS A 304 2.97 -27.82 -2.63
C LYS A 304 2.14 -28.54 -1.57
N THR A 305 2.32 -29.85 -1.46
CA THR A 305 1.83 -30.67 -0.35
C THR A 305 2.23 -30.00 0.96
N LEU A 306 1.26 -29.34 1.57
CA LEU A 306 1.44 -28.63 2.83
C LEU A 306 1.47 -29.63 3.94
N ASP A 307 2.60 -29.76 4.60
CA ASP A 307 2.62 -30.17 6.00
C ASP A 307 1.85 -29.07 6.77
N LYS A 308 0.56 -29.30 7.00
CA LYS A 308 -0.29 -28.42 7.82
C LYS A 308 0.16 -28.57 9.27
N ARG A 309 1.15 -27.74 9.65
CA ARG A 309 1.72 -27.78 11.00
C ARG A 309 0.75 -27.15 11.99
N GLY A 310 0.49 -27.88 13.04
CA GLY A 310 -0.32 -27.42 14.14
C GLY A 310 -0.08 -28.25 15.39
N ALA A 311 -0.38 -27.67 16.53
CA ALA A 311 -0.26 -28.29 17.82
C ALA A 311 -1.56 -28.13 18.61
N PHE A 312 -2.07 -29.22 19.19
CA PHE A 312 -3.20 -29.16 20.10
C PHE A 312 -2.78 -28.48 21.41
N THR A 313 -3.60 -27.54 21.88
CA THR A 313 -3.31 -26.78 23.10
C THR A 313 -3.65 -27.54 24.38
N GLY A 314 -4.49 -28.58 24.29
CA GLY A 314 -5.09 -29.27 25.43
C GLY A 314 -6.41 -28.62 25.91
N SER A 315 -6.79 -27.48 25.36
CA SER A 315 -8.01 -26.75 25.72
C SER A 315 -9.12 -26.93 24.70
N TYR A 316 -10.35 -26.66 25.15
CA TYR A 316 -11.57 -26.71 24.35
C TYR A 316 -12.35 -25.42 24.48
N VAL A 317 -13.11 -25.08 23.43
CA VAL A 317 -14.10 -24.02 23.43
C VAL A 317 -15.48 -24.59 23.09
N GLU A 318 -16.55 -23.91 23.50
CA GLU A 318 -17.90 -24.27 23.14
C GLU A 318 -18.29 -23.63 21.80
N ASN A 319 -18.83 -24.44 20.88
CA ASN A 319 -19.47 -23.92 19.68
C ASN A 319 -20.86 -23.37 20.05
N PRO A 320 -21.10 -22.05 19.93
CA PRO A 320 -22.36 -21.44 20.39
C PRO A 320 -23.58 -21.83 19.54
N PHE A 321 -23.39 -22.40 18.35
CA PHE A 321 -24.48 -22.87 17.50
C PHE A 321 -24.95 -24.29 17.85
N THR A 322 -24.05 -25.11 18.44
CA THR A 322 -24.35 -26.51 18.74
C THR A 322 -24.30 -26.85 20.23
N GLY A 323 -23.68 -25.99 21.05
CA GLY A 323 -23.37 -26.27 22.46
C GLY A 323 -22.33 -27.37 22.67
N GLN A 324 -21.62 -27.78 21.61
CA GLN A 324 -20.64 -28.86 21.70
C GLN A 324 -19.22 -28.33 21.95
N PRO A 325 -18.40 -29.06 22.74
CA PRO A 325 -17.00 -28.72 22.89
C PRO A 325 -16.22 -29.04 21.61
N VAL A 326 -15.34 -28.13 21.20
CA VAL A 326 -14.40 -28.31 20.09
C VAL A 326 -12.98 -28.00 20.53
N PRO A 327 -11.97 -28.77 20.09
CA PRO A 327 -10.57 -28.60 20.50
C PRO A 327 -9.97 -27.32 19.90
N VAL A 328 -9.02 -26.71 20.64
CA VAL A 328 -8.28 -25.53 20.18
C VAL A 328 -6.86 -25.92 19.76
N TYR A 329 -6.48 -25.55 18.57
CA TYR A 329 -5.14 -25.75 18.00
C TYR A 329 -4.41 -24.42 17.83
N VAL A 330 -3.10 -24.45 17.90
CA VAL A 330 -2.22 -23.42 17.33
C VAL A 330 -1.79 -23.90 15.96
N ALA A 331 -1.86 -23.06 14.93
CA ALA A 331 -1.38 -23.41 13.58
C ALA A 331 -0.81 -22.21 12.82
N ASP A 332 0.19 -22.49 11.99
CA ASP A 332 0.95 -21.48 11.26
C ASP A 332 0.19 -20.81 10.10
N TYR A 333 -0.87 -21.44 9.59
CA TYR A 333 -1.70 -20.86 8.52
C TYR A 333 -2.69 -19.78 8.97
N VAL A 334 -2.84 -19.57 10.29
CA VAL A 334 -3.63 -18.48 10.86
C VAL A 334 -2.71 -17.30 11.16
N LEU A 335 -3.12 -16.10 10.67
CA LEU A 335 -2.34 -14.89 10.81
C LEU A 335 -2.92 -13.97 11.89
N MET A 336 -2.07 -13.45 12.78
CA MET A 336 -2.49 -12.48 13.80
C MET A 336 -2.98 -11.15 13.19
N GLY A 337 -2.47 -10.77 12.04
CA GLY A 337 -2.81 -9.53 11.34
C GLY A 337 -4.14 -9.55 10.59
N TYR A 338 -4.90 -10.65 10.60
CA TYR A 338 -6.21 -10.74 9.94
C TYR A 338 -7.32 -11.18 10.92
N GLY A 339 -8.37 -10.37 11.01
CA GLY A 339 -9.47 -10.60 11.96
C GLY A 339 -9.00 -10.50 13.41
N THR A 340 -9.24 -11.54 14.17
CA THR A 340 -8.89 -11.64 15.60
C THR A 340 -7.62 -12.45 15.86
N GLY A 341 -6.97 -12.99 14.83
CA GLY A 341 -5.90 -13.97 14.98
C GLY A 341 -6.39 -15.36 15.42
N ALA A 342 -7.70 -15.58 15.39
CA ALA A 342 -8.36 -16.84 15.69
C ALA A 342 -9.49 -17.12 14.70
N ILE A 343 -9.67 -18.37 14.34
CA ILE A 343 -10.71 -18.81 13.39
C ILE A 343 -11.55 -19.96 13.96
N MET A 344 -12.80 -20.01 13.54
CA MET A 344 -13.58 -21.23 13.58
C MET A 344 -13.22 -22.07 12.35
N ALA A 345 -12.87 -23.32 12.53
CA ALA A 345 -12.50 -24.21 11.43
C ALA A 345 -13.66 -25.08 10.97
N VAL A 346 -13.93 -25.07 9.66
CA VAL A 346 -15.06 -25.76 9.03
C VAL A 346 -14.57 -26.65 7.88
N PRO A 347 -13.97 -27.79 8.20
CA PRO A 347 -13.24 -28.61 7.22
C PRO A 347 -14.08 -29.12 6.05
N ALA A 348 -15.40 -29.19 6.18
CA ALA A 348 -16.25 -29.61 5.07
C ALA A 348 -16.43 -28.51 3.99
N GLU A 349 -16.22 -27.22 4.33
CA GLU A 349 -16.44 -26.07 3.46
C GLU A 349 -15.21 -25.15 3.25
N ASP A 350 -14.04 -25.46 3.85
CA ASP A 350 -12.78 -24.75 3.64
C ASP A 350 -11.64 -25.73 3.37
N GLU A 351 -10.93 -25.53 2.26
CA GLU A 351 -9.86 -26.45 1.81
C GLU A 351 -8.65 -26.48 2.75
N ARG A 352 -8.34 -25.37 3.42
CA ARG A 352 -7.24 -25.30 4.38
C ARG A 352 -7.59 -26.08 5.64
N ASP A 353 -8.83 -25.89 6.12
CA ASP A 353 -9.34 -26.58 7.28
C ASP A 353 -9.51 -28.08 6.99
N TRP A 354 -9.92 -28.45 5.77
CA TRP A 354 -10.01 -29.83 5.33
C TRP A 354 -8.64 -30.54 5.38
N ALA A 355 -7.62 -29.90 4.78
CA ALA A 355 -6.28 -30.47 4.76
C ALA A 355 -5.71 -30.62 6.18
N PHE A 356 -5.95 -29.65 7.05
CA PHE A 356 -5.55 -29.71 8.45
C PHE A 356 -6.30 -30.81 9.22
N ALA A 357 -7.61 -30.85 9.09
CA ALA A 357 -8.44 -31.85 9.77
C ALA A 357 -8.05 -33.28 9.35
N LYS A 358 -7.77 -33.49 8.05
CA LYS A 358 -7.30 -34.78 7.53
C LYS A 358 -5.93 -35.17 8.12
N ALA A 359 -5.00 -34.23 8.21
CA ALA A 359 -3.67 -34.47 8.80
C ALA A 359 -3.73 -34.81 10.30
N HIS A 360 -4.67 -34.21 11.02
CA HIS A 360 -4.82 -34.39 12.47
C HIS A 360 -5.94 -35.37 12.88
N GLY A 361 -6.61 -36.03 11.92
CA GLY A 361 -7.66 -36.99 12.19
C GLY A 361 -8.92 -36.40 12.84
N LEU A 362 -9.24 -35.13 12.51
CA LEU A 362 -10.40 -34.41 13.06
C LEU A 362 -11.67 -34.72 12.24
N PRO A 363 -12.87 -34.62 12.86
CA PRO A 363 -14.13 -34.92 12.18
C PRO A 363 -14.53 -33.84 11.17
N PHE A 364 -15.38 -34.24 10.23
CA PHE A 364 -16.03 -33.37 9.23
C PHE A 364 -17.53 -33.34 9.46
N VAL A 365 -18.13 -32.15 9.45
CA VAL A 365 -19.58 -31.98 9.50
C VAL A 365 -19.99 -31.06 8.35
N ARG A 366 -20.66 -31.63 7.35
CA ARG A 366 -21.10 -30.90 6.16
C ARG A 366 -22.32 -30.06 6.44
N THR A 367 -22.25 -28.77 6.07
CA THR A 367 -23.33 -27.79 6.27
C THR A 367 -23.91 -27.23 4.96
N VAL A 368 -23.29 -27.52 3.82
CA VAL A 368 -23.78 -27.17 2.49
C VAL A 368 -23.95 -28.44 1.68
N ARG A 369 -25.13 -28.61 1.03
CA ARG A 369 -25.40 -29.75 0.17
C ARG A 369 -24.53 -29.68 -1.09
N PRO A 370 -23.60 -30.61 -1.30
CA PRO A 370 -22.81 -30.66 -2.52
C PRO A 370 -23.63 -31.26 -3.66
N PRO A 371 -23.17 -31.20 -4.93
CA PRO A 371 -23.77 -31.91 -6.04
C PRO A 371 -23.72 -33.43 -5.84
N ASP A 372 -24.63 -34.13 -6.54
CA ASP A 372 -24.70 -35.60 -6.49
C ASP A 372 -23.36 -36.21 -6.93
N GLY A 373 -22.88 -37.19 -6.13
CA GLY A 373 -21.66 -37.91 -6.43
C GLY A 373 -20.39 -37.28 -5.83
N TRP A 374 -20.50 -36.22 -5.03
CA TRP A 374 -19.36 -35.65 -4.29
C TRP A 374 -18.82 -36.64 -3.24
N ASP A 375 -17.50 -36.83 -3.23
CA ASP A 375 -16.80 -37.68 -2.28
C ASP A 375 -15.98 -36.83 -1.31
N ASP A 376 -16.37 -36.78 -0.05
CA ASP A 376 -15.71 -35.99 1.00
C ASP A 376 -14.25 -36.39 1.21
N ASP A 377 -13.89 -37.65 0.95
CA ASP A 377 -12.50 -38.14 1.08
C ASP A 377 -11.65 -37.90 -0.18
N GLY A 378 -12.27 -37.89 -1.36
CA GLY A 378 -11.60 -37.77 -2.66
C GLY A 378 -11.60 -36.37 -3.24
N ASP A 379 -12.73 -35.67 -3.14
CA ASP A 379 -12.93 -34.35 -3.78
C ASP A 379 -12.55 -33.16 -2.88
N GLY A 380 -12.34 -33.38 -1.55
CA GLY A 380 -11.95 -32.32 -0.61
C GLY A 380 -13.13 -31.52 -0.04
N ALA A 381 -12.85 -30.30 0.42
CA ALA A 381 -13.89 -29.39 0.92
C ALA A 381 -14.82 -28.92 -0.21
N TYR A 382 -16.12 -28.82 0.05
CA TYR A 382 -17.06 -28.24 -0.89
C TYR A 382 -17.25 -26.74 -0.63
N THR A 383 -16.66 -25.90 -1.46
CA THR A 383 -16.71 -24.43 -1.32
C THR A 383 -17.80 -23.77 -2.21
N GLY A 384 -18.59 -24.58 -2.92
CA GLY A 384 -19.62 -24.11 -3.84
C GLY A 384 -20.93 -23.68 -3.18
N ASP A 385 -21.90 -23.30 -4.02
CA ASP A 385 -23.26 -22.96 -3.59
C ASP A 385 -24.12 -24.20 -3.35
N GLY A 386 -25.06 -24.09 -2.43
CA GLY A 386 -26.00 -25.18 -2.12
C GLY A 386 -26.94 -24.82 -0.99
N GLU A 387 -27.95 -25.69 -0.80
CA GLU A 387 -28.86 -25.61 0.33
C GLU A 387 -28.16 -25.99 1.63
N LYS A 388 -28.50 -25.30 2.73
CA LYS A 388 -27.97 -25.64 4.06
C LYS A 388 -28.54 -26.94 4.58
N ILE A 389 -27.67 -27.80 5.13
CA ILE A 389 -28.01 -29.09 5.77
C ILE A 389 -27.25 -29.21 7.08
N ASN A 390 -27.70 -30.02 8.02
CA ASN A 390 -27.08 -30.24 9.32
C ASN A 390 -26.79 -28.94 10.10
N SER A 391 -27.57 -27.91 9.87
CA SER A 391 -27.35 -26.55 10.35
C SER A 391 -28.56 -26.03 11.16
N GLY A 392 -29.39 -26.92 11.73
CA GLY A 392 -30.46 -26.58 12.63
C GLY A 392 -31.46 -25.58 12.00
N PHE A 393 -31.57 -24.38 12.60
CA PHE A 393 -32.49 -23.34 12.14
C PHE A 393 -32.12 -22.73 10.77
N LEU A 394 -30.94 -23.07 10.22
CA LEU A 394 -30.52 -22.66 8.87
C LEU A 394 -30.83 -23.69 7.79
N ASP A 395 -31.24 -24.90 8.14
CA ASP A 395 -31.50 -25.96 7.18
C ASP A 395 -32.54 -25.52 6.12
N GLY A 396 -32.31 -25.89 4.88
CA GLY A 396 -33.17 -25.55 3.75
C GLY A 396 -32.99 -24.14 3.17
N LEU A 397 -32.12 -23.30 3.78
CA LEU A 397 -31.86 -21.97 3.29
C LEU A 397 -30.73 -21.95 2.26
N ASP A 398 -30.76 -20.94 1.39
CA ASP A 398 -29.59 -20.57 0.58
C ASP A 398 -28.50 -19.91 1.44
N ILE A 399 -27.26 -19.87 0.94
CA ILE A 399 -26.11 -19.32 1.66
C ILE A 399 -26.29 -17.84 2.07
N PRO A 400 -26.75 -16.92 1.19
CA PRO A 400 -26.97 -15.51 1.58
C PRO A 400 -27.97 -15.35 2.72
N THR A 401 -29.10 -16.05 2.64
CA THR A 401 -30.14 -16.02 3.70
C THR A 401 -29.65 -16.65 4.99
N ALA A 402 -28.91 -17.76 4.90
CA ALA A 402 -28.33 -18.42 6.07
C ALA A 402 -27.27 -17.54 6.77
N LYS A 403 -26.42 -16.83 6.03
CA LYS A 403 -25.47 -15.86 6.60
C LYS A 403 -26.20 -14.77 7.38
N ALA A 404 -27.22 -14.15 6.79
CA ALA A 404 -27.99 -13.10 7.45
C ALA A 404 -28.62 -13.60 8.75
N LYS A 405 -29.25 -14.78 8.75
CA LYS A 405 -29.87 -15.39 9.92
C LYS A 405 -28.85 -15.83 10.98
N ALA A 406 -27.68 -16.33 10.59
CA ALA A 406 -26.62 -16.67 11.52
C ALA A 406 -26.08 -15.43 12.26
N ILE A 407 -25.95 -14.31 11.56
CA ILE A 407 -25.56 -13.04 12.17
C ILE A 407 -26.66 -12.53 13.11
N GLU A 408 -27.93 -12.56 12.68
CA GLU A 408 -29.07 -12.18 13.51
C GLU A 408 -29.14 -13.00 14.81
N PHE A 409 -28.91 -14.32 14.71
CA PHE A 409 -28.81 -15.20 15.89
C PHE A 409 -27.69 -14.74 16.84
N LEU A 410 -26.49 -14.51 16.34
CA LEU A 410 -25.36 -14.08 17.17
C LEU A 410 -25.63 -12.73 17.85
N GLU A 411 -26.28 -11.80 17.15
CA GLU A 411 -26.63 -10.48 17.70
C GLU A 411 -27.77 -10.57 18.73
N SER A 412 -28.79 -11.38 18.48
CA SER A 412 -29.94 -11.55 19.39
C SER A 412 -29.58 -12.25 20.69
N GLU A 413 -28.64 -13.21 20.63
CA GLU A 413 -28.14 -13.93 21.81
C GLU A 413 -27.00 -13.18 22.54
N GLY A 414 -26.55 -12.03 21.99
CA GLY A 414 -25.44 -11.25 22.55
C GLY A 414 -24.08 -11.94 22.46
N LEU A 415 -23.92 -12.90 21.55
CA LEU A 415 -22.72 -13.72 21.37
C LEU A 415 -21.73 -13.09 20.39
N GLY A 416 -22.19 -12.20 19.51
CA GLY A 416 -21.35 -11.58 18.49
C GLY A 416 -22.06 -10.47 17.73
N THR A 417 -21.36 -9.92 16.74
CA THR A 417 -21.87 -8.81 15.92
C THR A 417 -21.44 -8.97 14.45
N ARG A 418 -22.19 -8.33 13.56
CA ARG A 418 -21.78 -8.13 12.17
C ARG A 418 -20.46 -7.37 12.15
N LYS A 419 -19.53 -7.78 11.32
CA LYS A 419 -18.22 -7.16 11.18
C LYS A 419 -17.80 -7.05 9.72
N VAL A 420 -17.25 -5.89 9.37
CA VAL A 420 -16.53 -5.69 8.11
C VAL A 420 -15.05 -5.59 8.42
N ASN A 421 -14.26 -6.39 7.76
CA ASN A 421 -12.80 -6.38 7.83
C ASN A 421 -12.20 -6.08 6.46
N TYR A 422 -11.00 -5.52 6.45
CA TYR A 422 -10.25 -5.23 5.25
C TYR A 422 -8.89 -5.92 5.31
N ARG A 423 -8.39 -6.38 4.17
CA ARG A 423 -7.02 -6.84 4.03
C ARG A 423 -6.06 -5.65 4.01
N LEU A 424 -6.52 -4.51 3.48
CA LEU A 424 -5.78 -3.26 3.47
C LEU A 424 -5.33 -2.90 4.88
N ARG A 425 -4.05 -2.57 5.03
CA ARG A 425 -3.47 -2.05 6.28
C ARG A 425 -3.13 -0.57 6.10
N ASP A 426 -2.96 0.12 7.21
CA ASP A 426 -2.54 1.52 7.17
C ASP A 426 -1.17 1.66 6.52
N TRP A 427 -1.01 2.75 5.77
CA TRP A 427 0.19 3.00 4.98
C TRP A 427 1.37 3.39 5.87
N LEU A 428 2.39 2.55 5.94
CA LEU A 428 3.64 2.79 6.65
C LEU A 428 4.48 3.83 5.89
N VAL A 429 4.65 5.01 6.47
CA VAL A 429 5.32 6.15 5.82
C VAL A 429 6.75 6.41 6.31
N SER A 430 7.15 5.90 7.46
CA SER A 430 8.52 6.07 7.99
C SER A 430 9.57 5.34 7.14
N ARG A 431 10.67 6.03 6.84
CA ARG A 431 11.86 5.44 6.24
C ARG A 431 13.11 5.90 6.97
N GLN A 432 13.99 4.96 7.33
CA GLN A 432 15.28 5.23 7.97
C GLN A 432 16.30 5.64 6.91
N ARG A 433 16.06 6.82 6.29
CA ARG A 433 16.81 7.32 5.13
C ARG A 433 17.20 8.78 5.32
N PHE A 434 18.28 9.14 4.64
CA PHE A 434 18.71 10.53 4.53
C PHE A 434 18.02 11.24 3.35
N TRP A 435 18.07 10.61 2.16
CA TRP A 435 17.54 11.22 0.93
C TRP A 435 16.03 10.99 0.80
N GLY A 436 15.28 11.81 1.53
CA GLY A 436 13.84 11.81 1.63
C GLY A 436 13.32 13.07 2.30
N CYS A 437 12.02 13.28 2.30
CA CYS A 437 11.39 14.41 3.01
C CYS A 437 11.36 14.14 4.52
N PRO A 438 12.04 14.94 5.37
CA PRO A 438 12.00 14.75 6.82
C PRO A 438 10.60 14.91 7.39
N ILE A 439 10.24 14.06 8.35
CA ILE A 439 8.96 14.15 9.07
C ILE A 439 9.02 15.34 10.04
N PRO A 440 8.08 16.33 9.94
CA PRO A 440 8.21 17.63 10.62
C PRO A 440 7.67 17.60 12.05
N VAL A 441 8.23 16.74 12.90
CA VAL A 441 7.87 16.70 14.33
C VAL A 441 9.12 16.70 15.22
N VAL A 442 8.93 17.11 16.47
CA VAL A 442 9.91 17.00 17.53
C VAL A 442 9.38 16.15 18.67
N HIS A 443 10.26 15.39 19.28
CA HIS A 443 9.99 14.58 20.46
C HIS A 443 10.42 15.38 21.69
N CYS A 444 9.45 15.91 22.42
CA CYS A 444 9.65 16.65 23.64
C CYS A 444 9.43 15.75 24.86
N PRO A 445 10.33 15.70 25.84
CA PRO A 445 10.15 14.89 27.05
C PRO A 445 8.87 15.22 27.83
N GLU A 446 8.45 16.50 27.79
CA GLU A 446 7.27 16.97 28.55
C GLU A 446 5.97 16.96 27.72
N HIS A 447 6.06 17.25 26.39
CA HIS A 447 4.89 17.41 25.54
C HIS A 447 4.68 16.25 24.55
N GLY A 448 5.60 15.26 24.56
CA GLY A 448 5.53 14.14 23.62
C GLY A 448 5.83 14.56 22.18
N ILE A 449 5.00 14.15 21.24
CA ILE A 449 5.15 14.46 19.81
C ILE A 449 4.54 15.84 19.53
N VAL A 450 5.39 16.79 19.09
CA VAL A 450 4.98 18.16 18.80
C VAL A 450 5.30 18.47 17.32
N PRO A 451 4.30 18.85 16.50
CA PRO A 451 4.55 19.28 15.12
C PRO A 451 5.41 20.56 15.08
N VAL A 452 6.27 20.63 14.08
CA VAL A 452 7.00 21.88 13.78
C VAL A 452 5.99 22.93 13.29
N PRO A 453 6.02 24.17 13.82
CA PRO A 453 5.14 25.25 13.36
C PRO A 453 5.25 25.54 11.86
N GLU A 454 4.13 25.90 11.23
CA GLU A 454 4.04 26.11 9.78
C GLU A 454 5.01 27.18 9.25
N ASP A 455 5.28 28.22 10.05
CA ASP A 455 6.22 29.31 9.75
C ASP A 455 7.69 28.91 9.87
N GLN A 456 7.97 27.75 10.45
CA GLN A 456 9.32 27.15 10.57
C GLN A 456 9.56 26.05 9.51
N LEU A 457 8.58 25.76 8.66
CA LEU A 457 8.75 24.84 7.54
C LEU A 457 9.45 25.51 6.35
N PRO A 458 10.31 24.82 5.60
CA PRO A 458 10.59 23.39 5.71
C PRO A 458 11.71 23.05 6.71
N VAL A 459 11.60 21.89 7.35
CA VAL A 459 12.72 21.20 7.99
C VAL A 459 13.53 20.51 6.90
N LEU A 460 14.74 20.94 6.68
CA LEU A 460 15.63 20.38 5.66
C LEU A 460 16.68 19.45 6.28
N ALA A 461 17.02 18.38 5.56
CA ALA A 461 18.16 17.55 5.93
C ALA A 461 19.46 18.36 5.76
N PRO A 462 20.46 18.18 6.65
CA PRO A 462 21.74 18.88 6.55
C PRO A 462 22.59 18.35 5.38
N ASP A 463 23.39 19.23 4.77
CA ASP A 463 24.22 18.87 3.60
C ASP A 463 25.53 18.15 3.97
N ASP A 464 25.92 18.11 5.25
CA ASP A 464 27.20 17.60 5.75
C ASP A 464 27.09 16.21 6.44
N VAL A 465 26.07 15.45 6.11
CA VAL A 465 25.85 14.10 6.66
C VAL A 465 26.85 13.10 6.10
N LYS A 466 27.34 12.23 6.97
CA LYS A 466 28.16 11.07 6.57
C LYS A 466 27.26 9.90 6.21
N PHE A 467 27.47 9.35 5.02
CA PHE A 467 26.73 8.20 4.52
C PHE A 467 27.44 6.90 4.91
N GLU A 468 27.16 6.39 6.10
CA GLU A 468 27.67 5.09 6.56
C GLU A 468 26.48 4.13 6.73
N PRO A 469 26.55 2.90 6.21
CA PRO A 469 25.46 1.92 6.33
C PRO A 469 25.45 1.34 7.76
N THR A 470 24.83 2.05 8.70
CA THR A 470 24.77 1.66 10.12
C THR A 470 23.47 0.93 10.49
N GLY A 471 22.48 0.86 9.58
CA GLY A 471 21.14 0.34 9.88
C GLY A 471 20.26 1.30 10.67
N GLN A 472 20.74 2.51 10.95
CA GLN A 472 19.98 3.62 11.53
C GLN A 472 19.88 4.77 10.52
N SER A 473 18.90 5.64 10.71
CA SER A 473 18.82 6.86 9.90
C SER A 473 20.10 7.68 10.05
N PRO A 474 20.77 8.09 8.96
CA PRO A 474 21.94 8.96 9.04
C PRO A 474 21.66 10.29 9.74
N LEU A 475 20.39 10.74 9.76
CA LEU A 475 19.94 11.94 10.48
C LEU A 475 20.03 11.76 12.00
N ALA A 476 19.86 10.53 12.51
CA ALA A 476 19.95 10.22 13.94
C ALA A 476 21.37 10.37 14.50
N SER A 477 22.39 10.23 13.65
CA SER A 477 23.80 10.43 14.04
C SER A 477 24.31 11.85 13.86
N HIS A 478 23.49 12.76 13.29
CA HIS A 478 23.85 14.15 13.06
C HIS A 478 23.38 15.04 14.23
N GLU A 479 24.26 15.31 15.19
CA GLU A 479 23.96 16.06 16.42
C GLU A 479 23.26 17.41 16.17
N GLY A 480 23.71 18.18 15.17
CA GLY A 480 23.14 19.48 14.81
C GLY A 480 21.73 19.40 14.20
N PHE A 481 21.34 18.25 13.66
CA PHE A 481 19.98 18.02 13.20
C PHE A 481 19.10 17.44 14.32
N LEU A 482 19.60 16.44 15.04
CA LEU A 482 18.87 15.72 16.07
C LEU A 482 18.41 16.65 17.20
N HIS A 483 19.32 17.45 17.76
CA HIS A 483 19.02 18.31 18.89
C HIS A 483 18.34 19.62 18.47
N THR A 484 17.24 19.93 19.13
CA THR A 484 16.43 21.13 18.85
C THR A 484 15.72 21.60 20.13
N THR A 485 14.84 22.57 19.99
CA THR A 485 13.97 23.04 21.07
C THR A 485 12.52 22.71 20.81
N CYS A 486 11.76 22.45 21.87
CA CYS A 486 10.34 22.25 21.80
C CYS A 486 9.65 23.54 21.36
N PRO A 487 8.77 23.52 20.33
CA PRO A 487 8.03 24.70 19.90
C PRO A 487 7.05 25.27 20.92
N ILE A 488 6.68 24.49 21.93
CA ILE A 488 5.69 24.92 22.95
C ILE A 488 6.35 25.74 24.06
N ASP A 489 7.47 25.25 24.62
CA ASP A 489 8.10 25.83 25.80
C ASP A 489 9.56 26.25 25.60
N GLY A 490 10.18 25.94 24.46
CA GLY A 490 11.59 26.22 24.18
C GLY A 490 12.58 25.28 24.89
N GLY A 491 12.09 24.28 25.63
CA GLY A 491 12.92 23.28 26.31
C GLY A 491 13.65 22.35 25.32
N PRO A 492 14.66 21.56 25.81
CA PRO A 492 15.38 20.62 24.97
C PRO A 492 14.45 19.55 24.37
N ALA A 493 14.59 19.33 23.08
CA ALA A 493 13.83 18.32 22.35
C ALA A 493 14.67 17.67 21.24
N GLN A 494 14.19 16.59 20.64
CA GLN A 494 14.85 15.91 19.52
C GLN A 494 13.93 15.93 18.30
N ARG A 495 14.50 16.17 17.11
CA ARG A 495 13.78 16.02 15.86
C ARG A 495 13.51 14.55 15.56
N GLU A 496 12.41 14.30 14.87
CA GLU A 496 12.22 13.03 14.18
C GLU A 496 13.34 12.84 13.14
N THR A 497 13.88 11.64 13.07
CA THR A 497 15.00 11.32 12.19
C THR A 497 14.62 10.42 11.03
N ASP A 498 13.38 9.95 10.98
CA ASP A 498 12.83 9.27 9.83
C ASP A 498 12.41 10.27 8.75
N THR A 499 12.51 9.85 7.51
CA THR A 499 11.96 10.54 6.35
C THR A 499 10.68 9.87 5.88
N MET A 500 9.88 10.57 5.10
CA MET A 500 8.67 10.01 4.52
C MET A 500 9.00 9.07 3.36
N ASP A 501 8.14 8.07 3.16
CA ASP A 501 8.10 7.27 1.93
C ASP A 501 7.99 8.16 0.69
N THR A 502 8.74 7.87 -0.35
CA THR A 502 8.75 8.65 -1.59
C THR A 502 7.40 8.64 -2.31
N PHE A 503 6.52 7.67 -2.04
CA PHE A 503 5.15 7.71 -2.54
C PHE A 503 4.32 8.86 -1.95
N VAL A 504 4.72 9.45 -0.83
CA VAL A 504 4.11 10.68 -0.30
C VAL A 504 4.30 11.83 -1.30
N ASP A 505 5.51 11.96 -1.86
CA ASP A 505 5.85 12.98 -2.85
C ASP A 505 4.97 12.85 -4.11
N SER A 506 4.79 11.62 -4.59
CA SER A 506 4.00 11.35 -5.80
C SER A 506 2.49 11.27 -5.57
N SER A 507 2.00 11.40 -4.33
CA SER A 507 0.56 11.25 -4.06
C SER A 507 -0.26 12.52 -4.26
N TRP A 508 0.36 13.68 -4.55
CA TRP A 508 -0.34 14.95 -4.73
C TRP A 508 0.26 15.89 -5.79
N TYR A 509 1.36 15.53 -6.43
CA TYR A 509 2.09 16.35 -7.42
C TYR A 509 1.21 16.84 -8.56
N PHE A 510 0.20 16.09 -8.95
CA PHE A 510 -0.78 16.45 -9.97
C PHE A 510 -1.61 17.68 -9.56
N LEU A 511 -1.83 17.91 -8.27
CA LEU A 511 -2.44 19.13 -7.75
C LEU A 511 -1.44 20.30 -7.79
N ARG A 512 -0.18 20.07 -7.41
CA ARG A 512 0.88 21.09 -7.48
C ARG A 512 1.10 21.58 -8.91
N PHE A 513 1.02 20.72 -9.90
CA PHE A 513 1.13 21.11 -11.31
C PHE A 513 0.04 22.07 -11.79
N CYS A 514 -1.11 22.10 -11.14
CA CYS A 514 -2.16 23.06 -11.47
C CYS A 514 -1.70 24.51 -11.21
N ASP A 515 -0.88 24.71 -10.17
CA ASP A 515 -0.23 25.99 -9.85
C ASP A 515 1.07 25.76 -9.06
N PRO A 516 2.20 25.51 -9.73
CA PRO A 516 3.48 25.27 -9.06
C PRO A 516 4.15 26.56 -8.56
N PHE A 517 3.59 27.74 -8.89
CA PHE A 517 4.22 29.04 -8.64
C PHE A 517 3.85 29.64 -7.29
N SER A 518 2.75 29.21 -6.68
CA SER A 518 2.29 29.78 -5.41
C SER A 518 3.34 29.57 -4.30
N PRO A 519 3.79 30.65 -3.63
CA PRO A 519 4.67 30.57 -2.47
C PRO A 519 3.93 30.36 -1.15
N ASP A 520 2.61 30.63 -1.13
CA ASP A 520 1.82 30.74 0.10
C ASP A 520 0.94 29.52 0.37
N VAL A 521 0.61 28.76 -0.68
CA VAL A 521 -0.22 27.55 -0.61
C VAL A 521 0.39 26.41 -1.43
N PRO A 522 0.11 25.14 -1.13
CA PRO A 522 0.63 24.00 -1.90
C PRO A 522 0.20 24.05 -3.37
N PHE A 523 -0.95 24.61 -3.66
CA PHE A 523 -1.52 24.91 -4.99
C PHE A 523 -2.70 25.89 -4.84
N ASP A 524 -2.95 26.71 -5.87
CA ASP A 524 -4.14 27.55 -5.86
C ASP A 524 -5.40 26.68 -5.98
N PRO A 525 -6.36 26.76 -5.02
CA PRO A 525 -7.61 26.01 -5.08
C PRO A 525 -8.45 26.30 -6.33
N ALA A 526 -8.39 27.50 -6.91
CA ALA A 526 -9.14 27.83 -8.12
C ALA A 526 -8.53 27.13 -9.35
N ALA A 527 -7.20 27.14 -9.47
CA ALA A 527 -6.49 26.41 -10.52
C ALA A 527 -6.70 24.89 -10.39
N ALA A 528 -6.64 24.37 -9.17
CA ALA A 528 -6.91 22.94 -8.93
C ALA A 528 -8.35 22.56 -9.33
N ARG A 529 -9.37 23.34 -8.96
CA ARG A 529 -10.77 23.13 -9.41
C ARG A 529 -10.95 23.21 -10.91
N HIS A 530 -10.18 24.08 -11.58
CA HIS A 530 -10.26 24.23 -13.02
C HIS A 530 -9.70 22.99 -13.74
N TRP A 531 -8.51 22.53 -13.33
CA TRP A 531 -7.80 21.46 -14.03
C TRP A 531 -8.21 20.04 -13.62
N MET A 532 -8.47 19.83 -12.32
CA MET A 532 -8.82 18.50 -11.81
C MET A 532 -10.26 18.06 -12.18
N PRO A 533 -10.50 16.75 -12.27
CA PRO A 533 -9.52 15.67 -12.25
C PRO A 533 -8.66 15.63 -13.51
N VAL A 534 -7.55 14.89 -13.48
CA VAL A 534 -6.75 14.60 -14.68
C VAL A 534 -7.62 13.82 -15.67
N ASP A 535 -7.79 14.37 -16.87
CA ASP A 535 -8.66 13.78 -17.89
C ASP A 535 -8.08 12.49 -18.47
N GLN A 536 -6.75 12.45 -18.69
CA GLN A 536 -6.04 11.25 -19.13
C GLN A 536 -4.74 11.07 -18.37
N TYR A 537 -4.67 10.01 -17.60
CA TYR A 537 -3.47 9.61 -16.87
C TYR A 537 -2.80 8.42 -17.57
N ILE A 538 -1.46 8.44 -17.68
CA ILE A 538 -0.70 7.46 -18.47
C ILE A 538 0.48 6.95 -17.65
N GLY A 539 0.57 5.62 -17.45
CA GLY A 539 1.67 5.05 -16.68
C GLY A 539 1.67 3.53 -16.58
N GLY A 540 2.55 2.99 -15.75
CA GLY A 540 2.74 1.55 -15.58
C GLY A 540 1.66 0.90 -14.71
N ILE A 541 1.27 -0.33 -15.06
CA ILE A 541 0.30 -1.12 -14.30
C ILE A 541 0.84 -1.55 -12.93
N GLU A 542 2.16 -1.57 -12.75
CA GLU A 542 2.83 -1.88 -11.48
C GLU A 542 2.42 -0.95 -10.35
N HIS A 543 1.94 0.24 -10.68
CA HIS A 543 1.45 1.23 -9.72
C HIS A 543 -0.01 1.04 -9.29
N ALA A 544 -0.68 -0.03 -9.73
CA ALA A 544 -2.11 -0.26 -9.46
C ALA A 544 -2.45 -0.21 -7.96
N ILE A 545 -1.65 -0.87 -7.12
CA ILE A 545 -1.84 -0.97 -5.65
C ILE A 545 -0.84 -0.12 -4.85
N LEU A 546 0.01 0.64 -5.54
CA LEU A 546 0.99 1.57 -4.98
C LEU A 546 0.50 3.01 -5.21
N HIS A 547 1.21 3.76 -6.05
CA HIS A 547 0.95 5.16 -6.34
C HIS A 547 -0.53 5.47 -6.66
N LEU A 548 -1.19 4.68 -7.50
CA LEU A 548 -2.59 4.93 -7.88
C LEU A 548 -3.55 4.83 -6.69
N LEU A 549 -3.33 3.88 -5.79
CA LEU A 549 -4.13 3.74 -4.57
C LEU A 549 -3.84 4.88 -3.59
N TYR A 550 -2.57 5.20 -3.40
CA TYR A 550 -2.15 6.29 -2.50
C TYR A 550 -2.60 7.66 -2.98
N ALA A 551 -2.52 7.95 -4.28
CA ALA A 551 -3.02 9.21 -4.86
C ALA A 551 -4.53 9.39 -4.63
N ARG A 552 -5.32 8.32 -4.76
CA ARG A 552 -6.76 8.32 -4.49
C ARG A 552 -7.06 8.58 -3.01
N PHE A 553 -6.32 7.93 -2.12
CA PHE A 553 -6.40 8.19 -0.67
C PHE A 553 -6.03 9.64 -0.35
N TYR A 554 -4.89 10.10 -0.86
CA TYR A 554 -4.35 11.42 -0.56
C TYR A 554 -5.29 12.54 -1.01
N THR A 555 -5.90 12.41 -2.19
CA THR A 555 -6.89 13.38 -2.69
C THR A 555 -8.07 13.50 -1.73
N ARG A 556 -8.61 12.38 -1.22
CA ARG A 556 -9.69 12.38 -0.22
C ARG A 556 -9.25 13.04 1.08
N ALA A 557 -8.10 12.66 1.59
CA ALA A 557 -7.54 13.21 2.82
C ALA A 557 -7.29 14.72 2.71
N LEU A 558 -6.77 15.21 1.58
CA LEU A 558 -6.57 16.66 1.31
C LEU A 558 -7.89 17.43 1.25
N LEU A 559 -8.94 16.83 0.71
CA LEU A 559 -10.29 17.41 0.74
C LEU A 559 -10.81 17.54 2.17
N ASP A 560 -10.68 16.46 2.95
CA ASP A 560 -11.24 16.40 4.31
C ASP A 560 -10.48 17.30 5.30
N VAL A 561 -9.16 17.51 5.10
CA VAL A 561 -8.39 18.49 5.87
C VAL A 561 -8.47 19.93 5.32
N GLY A 562 -9.29 20.17 4.28
CA GLY A 562 -9.58 21.50 3.78
C GLY A 562 -8.52 22.11 2.85
N LEU A 563 -7.58 21.33 2.33
CA LEU A 563 -6.54 21.82 1.41
C LEU A 563 -6.97 21.81 -0.06
N ALA A 564 -7.86 20.89 -0.47
CA ALA A 564 -8.27 20.69 -1.87
C ALA A 564 -9.75 21.02 -2.13
N HIS A 565 -10.24 22.14 -1.60
CA HIS A 565 -11.65 22.53 -1.70
C HIS A 565 -12.19 22.57 -3.14
N GLY A 566 -13.26 21.81 -3.39
CA GLY A 566 -13.99 21.79 -4.66
C GLY A 566 -13.32 20.98 -5.76
N VAL A 567 -12.28 20.22 -5.45
CA VAL A 567 -11.71 19.18 -6.31
C VAL A 567 -12.55 17.90 -6.15
N GLU A 568 -12.64 17.09 -7.19
CA GLU A 568 -13.30 15.79 -7.12
C GLU A 568 -12.50 14.79 -6.26
N ARG A 569 -13.21 13.81 -5.67
CA ARG A 569 -12.58 12.80 -4.79
C ARG A 569 -11.68 11.81 -5.54
N GLU A 570 -11.84 11.67 -6.84
CA GLU A 570 -10.98 10.86 -7.70
C GLU A 570 -10.01 11.74 -8.50
N PRO A 571 -8.68 11.52 -8.36
CA PRO A 571 -7.71 12.40 -9.04
C PRO A 571 -7.58 12.15 -10.54
N PHE A 572 -7.88 10.95 -11.01
CA PHE A 572 -7.64 10.52 -12.40
C PHE A 572 -8.90 9.91 -13.00
N HIS A 573 -9.51 10.58 -13.98
CA HIS A 573 -10.73 10.11 -14.63
C HIS A 573 -10.47 8.88 -15.50
N ARG A 574 -9.52 8.99 -16.44
CA ARG A 574 -9.12 7.90 -17.34
C ARG A 574 -7.70 7.47 -17.07
N LEU A 575 -7.49 6.15 -17.05
CA LEU A 575 -6.16 5.57 -16.93
C LEU A 575 -5.83 4.74 -18.19
N PHE A 576 -4.66 5.05 -18.77
CA PHE A 576 -4.06 4.20 -19.80
C PHE A 576 -2.82 3.52 -19.23
N THR A 577 -2.82 2.20 -19.19
CA THR A 577 -1.64 1.41 -18.79
C THR A 577 -1.02 0.74 -20.00
N GLN A 578 0.24 1.11 -20.31
CA GLN A 578 1.00 0.38 -21.33
C GLN A 578 1.50 -0.96 -20.77
N GLY A 579 1.61 -1.95 -21.66
CA GLY A 579 2.20 -3.24 -21.29
C GLY A 579 3.69 -3.10 -20.93
N MET A 580 4.18 -4.00 -20.06
CA MET A 580 5.58 -4.03 -19.66
C MET A 580 6.48 -4.42 -20.84
N ILE A 581 7.56 -3.65 -21.07
CA ILE A 581 8.57 -4.02 -22.06
C ILE A 581 9.47 -5.10 -21.45
N ARG A 582 9.62 -6.19 -22.19
CA ARG A 582 10.47 -7.32 -21.79
C ARG A 582 11.59 -7.51 -22.81
N MET A 583 12.74 -7.92 -22.33
CA MET A 583 13.86 -8.38 -23.12
C MET A 583 14.19 -9.82 -22.73
N ASP A 584 14.25 -10.72 -23.69
CA ASP A 584 14.46 -12.16 -23.47
C ASP A 584 13.52 -12.78 -22.43
N GLY A 585 12.23 -12.39 -22.48
CA GLY A 585 11.19 -12.89 -21.57
C GLY A 585 11.20 -12.28 -20.17
N THR A 586 12.19 -11.48 -19.80
CA THR A 586 12.31 -10.83 -18.49
C THR A 586 12.01 -9.33 -18.55
N LYS A 587 11.51 -8.76 -17.42
CA LYS A 587 11.34 -7.30 -17.28
C LYS A 587 12.68 -6.60 -17.50
N MET A 588 12.70 -5.55 -18.34
CA MET A 588 13.86 -4.66 -18.46
C MET A 588 14.12 -3.93 -17.16
N SER A 589 15.35 -4.00 -16.65
CA SER A 589 15.75 -3.37 -15.39
C SER A 589 17.22 -2.97 -15.43
N LYS A 590 17.54 -1.80 -14.85
CA LYS A 590 18.94 -1.35 -14.69
C LYS A 590 19.77 -2.32 -13.83
N SER A 591 19.17 -2.89 -12.81
CA SER A 591 19.83 -3.88 -11.93
C SER A 591 20.20 -5.18 -12.65
N LYS A 592 19.46 -5.54 -13.73
CA LYS A 592 19.74 -6.71 -14.56
C LYS A 592 20.66 -6.40 -15.76
N GLY A 593 21.00 -5.14 -15.99
CA GLY A 593 21.86 -4.73 -17.12
C GLY A 593 21.26 -4.98 -18.50
N ASN A 594 19.94 -5.20 -18.60
CA ASN A 594 19.22 -5.52 -19.84
C ASN A 594 18.37 -4.37 -20.39
N LEU A 595 18.75 -3.11 -20.09
CA LEU A 595 18.09 -1.92 -20.62
C LEU A 595 18.57 -1.58 -22.03
N VAL A 596 17.64 -1.17 -22.87
CA VAL A 596 17.88 -0.56 -24.19
C VAL A 596 17.30 0.84 -24.20
#